data_dc011b8e7035e503dd4559d38df30139
#
_entry.id   dc011b8e7035e503dd4559d38df30139
#
_cell.length_a   1.000
_cell.length_b   1.000
_cell.length_c   1.000
_cell.angle_alpha   90.00
_cell.angle_beta   90.00
_cell.angle_gamma   90.00
#
_symmetry.space_group_name_H-M   'P 1'
#
loop_
_entity.id
_entity.type
_entity.pdbx_description
1 polymer ?
#
loop_
_entity_poly.entity_id
_entity_poly.type
_entity_poly.pdbx_seq_one_letter_code
_entity_poly.pdbx_strand_id
1 'polypeptide(L)'
;MKWLWIFSILLLTPELRAALDPVELKAKVAAVYMSKSAYCTSPILVFSKSNVLAYDVFGFPTLGILDNQSREYDGSYQCLIIKMSEQYSFRANILEGNCSMSNSHTANICTASHTNAAIDGSSSSCSAAADETVYVYLSTASNSNDPDVATQPFSPPTAGDTTRGVKLTSPFVVNGNVSGRFIIDATARINNIGGSCNLSMPKFSFVKE
;
A
#
# COMPACT_ATOMS: atom_id res chain seq x y z
N MET A 1 -3.13 -68.17 3.75
CA MET A 1 -3.58 -66.98 4.45
C MET A 1 -2.76 -65.82 3.95
N LYS A 2 -3.33 -64.93 3.11
CA LYS A 2 -2.67 -63.70 2.60
C LYS A 2 -3.25 -62.53 3.39
N TRP A 3 -2.41 -61.85 4.18
CA TRP A 3 -2.77 -60.64 4.91
C TRP A 3 -2.64 -59.45 3.96
N LEU A 4 -3.79 -58.82 3.64
CA LEU A 4 -3.83 -57.53 2.96
C LEU A 4 -3.66 -56.42 4.01
N TRP A 5 -2.54 -55.71 3.95
CA TRP A 5 -2.35 -54.47 4.71
C TRP A 5 -2.98 -53.33 3.90
N ILE A 6 -4.12 -52.81 4.37
CA ILE A 6 -4.74 -51.61 3.84
C ILE A 6 -4.03 -50.41 4.47
N PHE A 7 -3.16 -49.76 3.74
CA PHE A 7 -2.58 -48.47 4.10
C PHE A 7 -3.65 -47.39 3.88
N SER A 8 -4.31 -46.94 4.96
CA SER A 8 -5.13 -45.69 4.93
C SER A 8 -4.21 -44.51 4.81
N ILE A 9 -4.08 -43.95 3.58
CA ILE A 9 -3.47 -42.66 3.37
C ILE A 9 -4.44 -41.58 3.84
N LEU A 10 -4.20 -41.05 5.04
CA LEU A 10 -4.87 -39.85 5.54
C LEU A 10 -4.43 -38.69 4.62
N LEU A 11 -5.27 -38.31 3.65
CA LEU A 11 -5.12 -37.08 2.89
C LEU A 11 -5.35 -35.92 3.84
N LEU A 12 -4.27 -35.36 4.38
CA LEU A 12 -4.26 -34.05 5.01
C LEU A 12 -4.54 -33.02 3.90
N THR A 13 -5.82 -32.71 3.70
CA THR A 13 -6.19 -31.54 2.89
C THR A 13 -5.71 -30.30 3.64
N PRO A 14 -4.83 -29.48 3.05
CA PRO A 14 -4.54 -28.19 3.64
C PRO A 14 -5.85 -27.41 3.71
N GLU A 15 -6.27 -27.04 4.93
CA GLU A 15 -7.37 -26.09 5.09
C GLU A 15 -6.96 -24.80 4.37
N LEU A 16 -7.58 -24.51 3.22
CA LEU A 16 -7.53 -23.19 2.59
C LEU A 16 -8.25 -22.23 3.53
N ARG A 17 -7.50 -21.61 4.42
CA ARG A 17 -8.06 -20.55 5.27
C ARG A 17 -8.38 -19.36 4.36
N ALA A 18 -9.63 -18.90 4.44
CA ALA A 18 -10.03 -17.70 3.72
C ALA A 18 -9.28 -16.49 4.30
N ALA A 19 -8.75 -15.66 3.42
CA ALA A 19 -8.16 -14.40 3.84
C ALA A 19 -9.28 -13.47 4.37
N LEU A 20 -8.98 -12.75 5.46
CA LEU A 20 -9.95 -11.93 6.18
C LEU A 20 -9.89 -10.48 5.70
N ASP A 21 -11.03 -9.80 5.84
CA ASP A 21 -11.12 -8.37 5.61
C ASP A 21 -10.84 -7.58 6.89
N PRO A 22 -10.27 -6.40 6.82
CA PRO A 22 -10.20 -5.51 7.96
C PRO A 22 -11.56 -4.85 8.23
N VAL A 23 -11.91 -4.70 9.52
CA VAL A 23 -12.98 -3.82 9.99
C VAL A 23 -12.45 -2.44 10.36
N GLU A 24 -11.17 -2.35 10.63
CA GLU A 24 -10.44 -1.10 10.84
C GLU A 24 -9.05 -1.23 10.21
N LEU A 25 -8.62 -0.19 9.52
CA LEU A 25 -7.27 -0.06 8.98
C LEU A 25 -6.82 1.39 9.16
N LYS A 26 -5.73 1.60 9.87
CA LYS A 26 -5.16 2.92 10.12
C LYS A 26 -3.78 3.03 9.52
N ALA A 27 -3.54 4.12 8.80
CA ALA A 27 -2.26 4.48 8.21
C ALA A 27 -1.91 5.93 8.55
N LYS A 28 -0.62 6.26 8.53
CA LYS A 28 -0.13 7.62 8.71
C LYS A 28 0.44 8.12 7.38
N VAL A 29 -0.22 9.09 6.76
CA VAL A 29 0.26 9.76 5.54
C VAL A 29 0.87 11.11 5.92
N ALA A 30 2.13 11.31 5.56
CA ALA A 30 2.93 12.47 5.96
C ALA A 30 3.03 13.55 4.86
N ALA A 31 3.14 13.14 3.60
CA ALA A 31 3.27 14.08 2.49
C ALA A 31 2.82 13.46 1.17
N VAL A 32 2.51 14.35 0.21
CA VAL A 32 2.23 14.00 -1.17
C VAL A 32 3.09 14.86 -2.09
N TYR A 33 3.69 14.21 -3.07
CA TYR A 33 4.46 14.85 -4.12
C TYR A 33 3.87 14.49 -5.47
N MET A 34 4.07 15.37 -6.45
CA MET A 34 3.67 15.16 -7.85
C MET A 34 4.87 15.35 -8.77
N SER A 35 4.95 14.55 -9.83
CA SER A 35 5.96 14.72 -10.89
C SER A 35 5.31 14.69 -12.28
N LYS A 36 5.78 15.56 -13.15
CA LYS A 36 5.40 15.56 -14.58
C LYS A 36 6.04 14.41 -15.35
N SER A 37 7.08 13.79 -14.77
CA SER A 37 7.74 12.60 -15.33
C SER A 37 7.06 11.32 -14.86
N ALA A 38 6.80 10.41 -15.78
CA ALA A 38 6.31 9.08 -15.46
C ALA A 38 7.34 8.25 -14.65
N TYR A 39 8.61 8.63 -14.68
CA TYR A 39 9.65 8.02 -13.84
C TYR A 39 9.83 8.71 -12.49
N CYS A 40 8.88 9.57 -12.11
CA CYS A 40 8.82 10.24 -10.81
C CYS A 40 10.05 11.13 -10.51
N THR A 41 10.74 11.61 -11.54
CA THR A 41 11.88 12.52 -11.39
C THR A 41 11.43 13.94 -11.09
N SER A 42 12.26 14.72 -10.40
CA SER A 42 11.98 16.12 -10.03
C SER A 42 10.60 16.35 -9.42
N PRO A 43 10.25 15.60 -8.36
CA PRO A 43 8.94 15.74 -7.73
C PRO A 43 8.82 17.08 -7.01
N ILE A 44 7.62 17.65 -7.03
CA ILE A 44 7.25 18.85 -6.26
C ILE A 44 6.40 18.43 -5.05
N LEU A 45 6.65 19.01 -3.89
CA LEU A 45 5.85 18.83 -2.70
C LEU A 45 4.54 19.60 -2.84
N VAL A 46 3.40 18.92 -2.73
CA VAL A 46 2.06 19.54 -2.82
C VAL A 46 1.29 19.52 -1.50
N PHE A 47 1.63 18.60 -0.65
CA PHE A 47 1.03 18.47 0.68
C PHE A 47 2.05 17.93 1.66
N SER A 48 2.08 18.49 2.87
CA SER A 48 2.83 17.91 4.00
C SER A 48 2.13 18.19 5.31
N LYS A 49 2.27 17.27 6.24
CA LYS A 49 1.72 17.37 7.59
C LYS A 49 2.83 17.16 8.62
N SER A 50 3.03 18.13 9.50
CA SER A 50 4.07 18.09 10.54
C SER A 50 3.73 17.15 11.68
N ASN A 51 2.43 17.00 12.00
CA ASN A 51 1.95 16.08 13.03
C ASN A 51 1.07 15.01 12.38
N VAL A 52 1.66 13.84 12.15
CA VAL A 52 1.01 12.74 11.43
C VAL A 52 0.30 11.84 12.44
N LEU A 53 -1.01 12.01 12.53
CA LEU A 53 -1.86 11.08 13.28
C LEU A 53 -2.21 9.88 12.39
N ALA A 54 -2.43 8.71 13.01
CA ALA A 54 -2.99 7.57 12.28
C ALA A 54 -4.47 7.85 11.95
N TYR A 55 -4.82 7.66 10.69
CA TYR A 55 -6.19 7.81 10.20
C TYR A 55 -6.75 6.45 9.84
N ASP A 56 -8.05 6.25 10.11
CA ASP A 56 -8.77 5.11 9.60
C ASP A 56 -8.97 5.28 8.08
N VAL A 57 -8.40 4.38 7.29
CA VAL A 57 -8.46 4.49 5.83
C VAL A 57 -9.82 4.13 5.24
N PHE A 58 -10.74 3.50 6.01
CA PHE A 58 -12.13 3.33 5.60
C PHE A 58 -12.95 4.60 5.71
N GLY A 59 -12.56 5.49 6.62
CA GLY A 59 -13.17 6.81 6.80
C GLY A 59 -12.32 7.93 6.22
N PHE A 60 -11.41 7.64 5.31
CA PHE A 60 -10.47 8.64 4.80
C PHE A 60 -11.27 9.82 4.22
N PRO A 61 -11.20 10.99 4.84
CA PRO A 61 -11.60 12.18 4.14
C PRO A 61 -10.71 12.24 2.91
N THR A 62 -11.28 12.57 1.78
CA THR A 62 -10.57 13.03 0.59
C THR A 62 -9.28 13.69 1.06
N LEU A 63 -8.11 13.17 0.67
CA LEU A 63 -6.91 13.97 0.80
C LEU A 63 -7.22 15.21 -0.04
N GLY A 64 -7.69 16.26 0.60
CA GLY A 64 -7.81 17.57 0.00
C GLY A 64 -6.42 18.05 -0.34
N ILE A 65 -5.83 17.41 -1.36
CA ILE A 65 -4.43 17.62 -1.75
C ILE A 65 -4.25 19.07 -2.18
N LEU A 66 -5.35 19.73 -2.53
CA LEU A 66 -5.29 21.05 -3.16
C LEU A 66 -6.45 21.96 -2.72
N ASP A 67 -7.02 21.75 -1.54
CA ASP A 67 -8.02 22.66 -1.01
C ASP A 67 -7.39 24.05 -0.84
N ASN A 68 -7.74 24.98 -1.71
CA ASN A 68 -7.24 26.38 -1.79
C ASN A 68 -5.76 26.58 -2.16
N GLN A 69 -5.11 25.63 -2.82
CA GLN A 69 -3.77 25.90 -3.38
C GLN A 69 -3.89 26.77 -4.64
N SER A 70 -3.02 27.76 -4.73
CA SER A 70 -2.87 28.65 -5.87
C SER A 70 -2.70 27.85 -7.18
N ARG A 71 -3.03 28.44 -8.34
CA ARG A 71 -2.81 27.88 -9.68
C ARG A 71 -1.34 27.47 -9.98
N GLU A 72 -0.48 27.57 -8.98
CA GLU A 72 0.94 27.18 -9.03
C GLU A 72 1.13 25.72 -9.43
N TYR A 73 0.16 24.85 -9.10
CA TYR A 73 0.22 23.43 -9.40
C TYR A 73 -0.59 22.98 -10.63
N ASP A 74 -1.14 23.93 -11.40
CA ASP A 74 -1.86 23.57 -12.61
C ASP A 74 -0.97 22.80 -13.58
N GLY A 75 -1.46 21.68 -14.08
CA GLY A 75 -0.70 20.84 -15.00
C GLY A 75 -1.12 19.40 -15.00
N SER A 76 -0.43 18.61 -15.83
CA SER A 76 -0.59 17.16 -15.94
C SER A 76 0.58 16.46 -15.27
N TYR A 77 0.27 15.60 -14.30
CA TYR A 77 1.26 14.86 -13.51
C TYR A 77 1.14 13.39 -13.79
N GLN A 78 2.25 12.78 -14.16
CA GLN A 78 2.31 11.39 -14.53
C GLN A 78 2.71 10.46 -13.37
N CYS A 79 3.17 11.06 -12.27
CA CYS A 79 3.54 10.34 -11.07
C CYS A 79 3.03 11.08 -9.83
N LEU A 80 2.47 10.31 -8.89
CA LEU A 80 2.13 10.73 -7.53
C LEU A 80 3.00 9.92 -6.57
N ILE A 81 3.56 10.57 -5.55
CA ILE A 81 4.39 9.92 -4.55
C ILE A 81 3.79 10.21 -3.18
N ILE A 82 3.43 9.17 -2.47
CA ILE A 82 2.83 9.25 -1.14
C ILE A 82 3.87 8.87 -0.10
N LYS A 83 4.28 9.84 0.71
CA LYS A 83 5.14 9.61 1.86
C LYS A 83 4.30 9.19 3.05
N MET A 84 4.58 8.04 3.64
CA MET A 84 3.79 7.49 4.73
C MET A 84 4.63 6.62 5.68
N SER A 85 4.08 6.31 6.87
CA SER A 85 4.63 5.27 7.73
C SER A 85 4.40 3.90 7.09
N GLU A 86 5.36 3.01 7.20
CA GLU A 86 5.18 1.61 6.80
C GLU A 86 4.31 0.82 7.78
N GLN A 87 4.14 1.32 9.00
CA GLN A 87 3.39 0.65 10.04
C GLN A 87 1.90 0.96 9.94
N TYR A 88 1.11 -0.11 9.84
CA TYR A 88 -0.35 -0.08 9.85
C TYR A 88 -0.88 -0.66 11.15
N SER A 89 -1.97 -0.07 11.65
CA SER A 89 -2.80 -0.68 12.69
C SER A 89 -4.09 -1.18 12.08
N PHE A 90 -4.51 -2.41 12.42
CA PHE A 90 -5.70 -3.02 11.83
C PHE A 90 -6.43 -3.94 12.80
N ARG A 91 -7.72 -4.21 12.51
CA ARG A 91 -8.54 -5.22 13.17
C ARG A 91 -9.26 -6.05 12.11
N ALA A 92 -9.38 -7.36 12.33
CA ALA A 92 -10.10 -8.23 11.42
C ALA A 92 -11.62 -8.13 11.62
N ASN A 93 -12.40 -8.48 10.60
CA ASN A 93 -13.86 -8.44 10.64
C ASN A 93 -14.50 -9.66 11.35
N ILE A 94 -13.76 -10.73 11.54
CA ILE A 94 -14.22 -11.93 12.23
C ILE A 94 -13.13 -12.47 13.16
N LEU A 95 -13.51 -13.39 14.07
CA LEU A 95 -12.58 -14.08 14.92
C LEU A 95 -12.02 -15.32 14.21
N GLU A 96 -10.71 -15.32 13.96
CA GLU A 96 -9.96 -16.48 13.49
C GLU A 96 -8.59 -16.52 14.17
N GLY A 97 -8.40 -17.43 15.09
CA GLY A 97 -7.21 -17.49 15.93
C GLY A 97 -7.05 -16.22 16.74
N ASN A 98 -5.93 -15.52 16.57
CA ASN A 98 -5.67 -14.24 17.23
C ASN A 98 -6.24 -13.02 16.48
N CYS A 99 -6.69 -13.18 15.23
CA CYS A 99 -7.39 -12.13 14.50
C CYS A 99 -8.79 -11.95 15.06
N SER A 100 -9.17 -10.73 15.43
CA SER A 100 -10.52 -10.45 15.93
C SER A 100 -10.92 -8.98 15.73
N MET A 101 -12.20 -8.70 15.87
CA MET A 101 -12.74 -7.34 15.85
C MET A 101 -12.32 -6.51 17.08
N SER A 102 -12.02 -7.15 18.20
CA SER A 102 -11.66 -6.49 19.45
C SER A 102 -10.16 -6.20 19.57
N ASN A 103 -9.31 -6.99 18.92
CA ASN A 103 -7.87 -6.90 19.05
C ASN A 103 -7.28 -6.05 17.92
N SER A 104 -6.56 -5.00 18.29
CA SER A 104 -5.77 -4.22 17.34
C SER A 104 -4.40 -4.87 17.17
N HIS A 105 -3.99 -5.00 15.92
CA HIS A 105 -2.71 -5.51 15.49
C HIS A 105 -1.93 -4.47 14.73
N THR A 106 -0.62 -4.62 14.68
CA THR A 106 0.25 -3.78 13.84
C THR A 106 1.02 -4.65 12.86
N ALA A 107 1.24 -4.14 11.65
CA ALA A 107 2.06 -4.77 10.64
C ALA A 107 2.85 -3.73 9.87
N ASN A 108 4.07 -4.09 9.50
CA ASN A 108 4.89 -3.32 8.58
C ASN A 108 4.64 -3.83 7.16
N ILE A 109 4.29 -2.92 6.25
CA ILE A 109 4.00 -3.28 4.85
C ILE A 109 5.27 -3.38 4.00
N CYS A 110 6.35 -2.72 4.40
CA CYS A 110 7.63 -2.78 3.72
C CYS A 110 8.47 -3.90 4.34
N THR A 111 8.51 -5.04 3.70
CA THR A 111 9.27 -6.21 4.17
C THR A 111 10.66 -6.23 3.55
N ALA A 112 11.57 -7.05 4.07
CA ALA A 112 12.96 -7.16 3.60
C ALA A 112 13.12 -7.51 2.11
N SER A 113 12.05 -7.99 1.44
CA SER A 113 12.03 -8.23 0.00
C SER A 113 11.83 -6.96 -0.84
N HIS A 114 11.48 -5.84 -0.21
CA HIS A 114 11.22 -4.57 -0.87
C HIS A 114 12.40 -3.61 -0.72
N THR A 115 12.55 -2.76 -1.72
CA THR A 115 13.46 -1.61 -1.67
C THR A 115 12.62 -0.35 -1.46
N ASN A 116 12.95 0.42 -0.43
CA ASN A 116 12.39 1.74 -0.18
C ASN A 116 13.33 2.79 -0.79
N ALA A 117 12.90 3.46 -1.83
CA ALA A 117 13.63 4.55 -2.46
C ALA A 117 13.04 5.89 -2.01
N ALA A 118 13.87 6.77 -1.49
CA ALA A 118 13.47 8.12 -1.13
C ALA A 118 13.49 9.06 -2.35
N ILE A 119 12.80 10.19 -2.22
CA ILE A 119 12.70 11.19 -3.30
C ILE A 119 14.01 11.89 -3.62
N ASP A 120 15.00 11.85 -2.73
CA ASP A 120 16.36 12.36 -2.94
C ASP A 120 17.26 11.40 -3.74
N GLY A 121 16.73 10.24 -4.13
CA GLY A 121 17.44 9.20 -4.87
C GLY A 121 18.16 8.18 -3.98
N SER A 122 18.19 8.35 -2.68
CA SER A 122 18.70 7.34 -1.76
C SER A 122 17.76 6.12 -1.73
N SER A 123 18.31 4.94 -1.48
CA SER A 123 17.52 3.72 -1.36
C SER A 123 18.10 2.80 -0.29
N SER A 124 17.22 2.09 0.39
CA SER A 124 17.55 1.07 1.39
C SER A 124 16.63 -0.13 1.25
N SER A 125 17.07 -1.30 1.70
CA SER A 125 16.14 -2.41 1.92
C SER A 125 15.22 -2.04 3.06
N CYS A 126 13.94 -2.40 2.93
CA CYS A 126 13.02 -2.25 4.06
C CYS A 126 13.48 -3.11 5.24
N SER A 127 13.34 -2.59 6.41
CA SER A 127 13.65 -3.27 7.66
C SER A 127 12.35 -3.68 8.35
N ALA A 128 12.41 -4.71 9.16
CA ALA A 128 11.29 -5.04 10.05
C ALA A 128 11.26 -4.13 11.31
N ALA A 129 12.17 -3.15 11.38
CA ALA A 129 12.21 -2.19 12.48
C ALA A 129 10.98 -1.28 12.44
N ALA A 130 10.50 -0.91 13.61
CA ALA A 130 9.25 -0.21 13.76
C ALA A 130 9.28 1.21 13.15
N ASP A 131 8.22 1.53 12.41
CA ASP A 131 7.80 2.89 12.02
C ASP A 131 8.78 3.64 11.09
N GLU A 132 9.32 2.95 10.09
CA GLU A 132 10.08 3.61 9.03
C GLU A 132 9.15 4.40 8.09
N THR A 133 9.72 5.40 7.45
CA THR A 133 9.02 6.15 6.41
C THR A 133 9.25 5.49 5.05
N VAL A 134 8.15 5.24 4.33
CA VAL A 134 8.17 4.71 2.97
C VAL A 134 7.53 5.67 1.97
N TYR A 135 7.87 5.49 0.69
CA TYR A 135 7.32 6.27 -0.41
C TYR A 135 6.63 5.33 -1.39
N VAL A 136 5.30 5.45 -1.51
CA VAL A 136 4.51 4.72 -2.50
C VAL A 136 4.50 5.52 -3.81
N TYR A 137 4.97 4.92 -4.89
CA TYR A 137 5.05 5.54 -6.21
C TYR A 137 3.89 5.06 -7.08
N LEU A 138 2.96 5.97 -7.42
CA LEU A 138 1.90 5.70 -8.39
C LEU A 138 2.26 6.40 -9.70
N SER A 139 2.37 5.64 -10.78
CA SER A 139 2.91 6.17 -12.04
C SER A 139 2.22 5.60 -13.26
N THR A 140 2.09 6.44 -14.29
CA THR A 140 1.63 6.01 -15.62
C THR A 140 2.66 5.13 -16.34
N ALA A 141 3.95 5.18 -15.93
CA ALA A 141 5.01 4.30 -16.44
C ALA A 141 5.01 2.91 -15.80
N SER A 142 4.33 2.72 -14.68
CA SER A 142 4.22 1.39 -14.07
C SER A 142 3.53 0.43 -15.01
N ASN A 143 4.13 -0.74 -15.24
CA ASN A 143 3.55 -1.78 -16.10
C ASN A 143 2.57 -2.70 -15.38
N SER A 144 2.45 -2.58 -14.09
CA SER A 144 1.43 -3.29 -13.33
C SER A 144 0.07 -2.68 -13.64
N ASN A 145 -0.80 -3.43 -14.29
CA ASN A 145 -2.21 -3.05 -14.43
C ASN A 145 -3.00 -3.43 -13.17
N ASP A 146 -2.49 -4.36 -12.40
CA ASP A 146 -3.07 -4.84 -11.15
C ASP A 146 -2.17 -4.44 -9.99
N PRO A 147 -2.67 -3.68 -8.99
CA PRO A 147 -1.93 -3.37 -7.76
C PRO A 147 -1.40 -4.60 -7.02
N ASP A 148 -2.02 -5.78 -7.22
CA ASP A 148 -1.55 -7.04 -6.64
C ASP A 148 -0.23 -7.52 -7.23
N VAL A 149 0.14 -7.06 -8.41
CA VAL A 149 1.36 -7.47 -9.12
C VAL A 149 2.51 -6.50 -8.90
N ALA A 150 2.26 -5.35 -8.27
CA ALA A 150 3.32 -4.41 -7.90
C ALA A 150 4.20 -5.01 -6.80
N THR A 151 5.33 -5.60 -7.20
CA THR A 151 6.26 -6.24 -6.27
C THR A 151 7.20 -5.26 -5.58
N GLN A 152 7.38 -4.05 -6.14
CA GLN A 152 8.23 -2.98 -5.60
C GLN A 152 7.49 -1.63 -5.59
N PRO A 153 6.38 -1.48 -4.83
CA PRO A 153 5.59 -0.25 -4.82
C PRO A 153 6.32 0.94 -4.22
N PHE A 154 7.37 0.70 -3.43
CA PHE A 154 8.17 1.71 -2.75
C PHE A 154 9.41 2.16 -3.55
N SER A 155 9.47 1.82 -4.82
CA SER A 155 10.53 2.25 -5.73
C SER A 155 9.94 2.93 -6.97
N PRO A 156 10.56 4.02 -7.46
CA PRO A 156 10.09 4.66 -8.69
C PRO A 156 10.28 3.73 -9.90
N PRO A 157 9.38 3.79 -10.90
CA PRO A 157 9.58 3.09 -12.15
C PRO A 157 10.88 3.54 -12.83
N THR A 158 11.52 2.60 -13.50
CA THR A 158 12.69 2.87 -14.35
C THR A 158 12.46 2.30 -15.75
N ALA A 159 13.16 2.83 -16.74
CA ALA A 159 13.06 2.30 -18.10
C ALA A 159 13.48 0.83 -18.13
N GLY A 160 12.60 -0.03 -18.63
CA GLY A 160 12.85 -1.47 -18.74
C GLY A 160 12.55 -2.32 -17.50
N ASP A 161 12.24 -1.69 -16.35
CA ASP A 161 11.82 -2.40 -15.15
C ASP A 161 10.30 -2.24 -14.95
N THR A 162 9.58 -3.35 -15.02
CA THR A 162 8.13 -3.42 -14.98
C THR A 162 7.57 -3.76 -13.58
N THR A 163 8.45 -3.94 -12.59
CA THR A 163 8.06 -4.39 -11.26
C THR A 163 7.93 -3.26 -10.25
N ARG A 164 8.41 -2.05 -10.61
CA ARG A 164 8.49 -0.89 -9.73
C ARG A 164 7.31 0.06 -9.87
N GLY A 165 6.92 0.61 -8.75
CA GLY A 165 5.76 1.51 -8.64
C GLY A 165 4.43 0.78 -8.83
N VAL A 166 3.36 1.52 -8.67
CA VAL A 166 1.97 1.08 -8.83
C VAL A 166 1.38 1.78 -10.05
N LYS A 167 0.53 1.09 -10.82
CA LYS A 167 -0.09 1.67 -12.01
C LYS A 167 -1.03 2.81 -11.65
N LEU A 168 -0.75 3.97 -12.23
CA LEU A 168 -1.68 5.07 -12.36
C LEU A 168 -2.32 4.98 -13.76
N THR A 169 -3.64 4.80 -13.83
CA THR A 169 -4.35 4.52 -15.09
C THR A 169 -4.33 5.68 -16.07
N SER A 170 -4.24 6.91 -15.57
CA SER A 170 -4.15 8.13 -16.36
C SER A 170 -3.39 9.21 -15.59
N PRO A 171 -2.79 10.19 -16.27
CA PRO A 171 -2.18 11.33 -15.60
C PRO A 171 -3.16 12.07 -14.69
N PHE A 172 -2.68 12.53 -13.55
CA PHE A 172 -3.44 13.39 -12.66
C PHE A 172 -3.37 14.83 -13.17
N VAL A 173 -4.50 15.33 -13.65
CA VAL A 173 -4.59 16.70 -14.21
C VAL A 173 -5.14 17.63 -13.14
N VAL A 174 -4.35 18.63 -12.77
CA VAL A 174 -4.71 19.73 -11.87
C VAL A 174 -5.08 20.94 -12.71
N ASN A 175 -6.28 21.47 -12.53
CA ASN A 175 -6.79 22.68 -13.17
C ASN A 175 -7.71 23.41 -12.19
N GLY A 176 -7.15 24.28 -11.37
CA GLY A 176 -7.89 24.93 -10.30
C GLY A 176 -8.12 24.00 -9.11
N ASN A 177 -9.32 24.04 -8.52
CA ASN A 177 -9.66 23.20 -7.38
C ASN A 177 -9.93 21.77 -7.81
N VAL A 178 -8.94 20.90 -7.70
CA VAL A 178 -9.07 19.48 -7.97
C VAL A 178 -8.77 18.71 -6.69
N SER A 179 -9.66 17.83 -6.33
CA SER A 179 -9.44 16.87 -5.25
C SER A 179 -9.14 15.49 -5.80
N GLY A 180 -8.51 14.68 -4.98
CA GLY A 180 -8.25 13.30 -5.29
C GLY A 180 -8.09 12.48 -4.02
N ARG A 181 -8.38 11.19 -4.12
CA ARG A 181 -8.34 10.26 -3.02
C ARG A 181 -7.30 9.17 -3.25
N PHE A 182 -6.34 9.07 -2.34
CA PHE A 182 -5.46 7.92 -2.24
C PHE A 182 -6.20 6.80 -1.52
N ILE A 183 -6.24 5.62 -2.13
CA ILE A 183 -6.96 4.46 -1.62
C ILE A 183 -5.95 3.40 -1.21
N ILE A 184 -6.14 2.87 -0.01
CA ILE A 184 -5.41 1.72 0.52
C ILE A 184 -6.45 0.62 0.72
N ASP A 185 -6.43 -0.39 -0.15
CA ASP A 185 -7.35 -1.51 -0.10
C ASP A 185 -6.66 -2.75 0.50
N ALA A 186 -7.13 -3.17 1.65
CA ALA A 186 -6.65 -4.36 2.35
C ALA A 186 -7.70 -5.50 2.37
N THR A 187 -8.66 -5.47 1.47
CA THR A 187 -9.66 -6.55 1.30
C THR A 187 -8.95 -7.88 1.05
N ALA A 188 -9.31 -8.91 1.82
CA ALA A 188 -8.70 -10.23 1.78
C ALA A 188 -7.16 -10.21 2.01
N ARG A 189 -6.66 -9.29 2.85
CA ARG A 189 -5.22 -9.15 3.12
C ARG A 189 -4.82 -9.53 4.55
N ILE A 190 -5.77 -9.84 5.42
CA ILE A 190 -5.48 -10.31 6.77
C ILE A 190 -5.42 -11.84 6.77
N ASN A 191 -4.37 -12.38 7.39
CA ASN A 191 -4.14 -13.82 7.47
C ASN A 191 -3.74 -14.21 8.89
N ASN A 192 -4.28 -15.33 9.35
CA ASN A 192 -3.83 -15.97 10.59
C ASN A 192 -2.78 -17.04 10.23
N ILE A 193 -1.51 -16.75 10.49
CA ILE A 193 -0.41 -17.66 10.21
C ILE A 193 0.28 -18.03 11.53
N GLY A 194 0.27 -19.31 11.87
CA GLY A 194 0.94 -19.80 13.09
C GLY A 194 0.40 -19.17 14.38
N GLY A 195 -0.88 -18.78 14.41
CA GLY A 195 -1.51 -18.10 15.55
C GLY A 195 -1.25 -16.60 15.60
N SER A 196 -0.52 -16.04 14.65
CA SER A 196 -0.29 -14.59 14.54
C SER A 196 -1.20 -13.97 13.49
N CYS A 197 -1.79 -12.82 13.80
CA CYS A 197 -2.61 -12.04 12.89
C CYS A 197 -1.71 -11.11 12.08
N ASN A 198 -1.66 -11.31 10.77
CA ASN A 198 -0.76 -10.60 9.87
C ASN A 198 -1.54 -9.88 8.78
N LEU A 199 -1.03 -8.73 8.35
CA LEU A 199 -1.52 -7.99 7.21
C LEU A 199 -0.51 -8.14 6.05
N SER A 200 -0.98 -8.68 4.93
CA SER A 200 -0.22 -8.67 3.68
C SER A 200 -0.23 -7.29 3.05
N MET A 201 0.65 -7.04 2.10
CA MET A 201 0.73 -5.78 1.34
C MET A 201 -0.66 -5.37 0.82
N PRO A 202 -1.20 -4.20 1.22
CA PRO A 202 -2.45 -3.69 0.67
C PRO A 202 -2.26 -3.23 -0.79
N LYS A 203 -3.37 -3.06 -1.50
CA LYS A 203 -3.37 -2.45 -2.82
C LYS A 203 -3.39 -0.93 -2.68
N PHE A 204 -2.63 -0.25 -3.53
CA PHE A 204 -2.61 1.20 -3.59
C PHE A 204 -3.20 1.68 -4.89
N SER A 205 -4.07 2.68 -4.82
CA SER A 205 -4.61 3.34 -6.00
C SER A 205 -4.91 4.81 -5.71
N PHE A 206 -5.20 5.57 -6.76
CA PHE A 206 -5.57 6.98 -6.66
C PHE A 206 -6.74 7.27 -7.59
N VAL A 207 -7.74 7.95 -7.07
CA VAL A 207 -8.94 8.37 -7.81
C VAL A 207 -9.05 9.89 -7.75
N LYS A 208 -9.24 10.50 -8.92
CA LYS A 208 -9.57 11.92 -9.04
C LYS A 208 -11.04 12.12 -8.69
N GLU A 209 -11.36 13.14 -7.91
CA GLU A 209 -12.72 13.57 -7.56
C GLU A 209 -13.09 14.87 -8.24
#